data_3ac0e71ccc9707e5b304ce811ff61a0f
#
_entry.id   3ac0e71ccc9707e5b304ce811ff61a0f
#
_cell.length_a   1.000
_cell.length_b   1.000
_cell.length_c   1.000
_cell.angle_alpha   90.00
_cell.angle_beta   90.00
_cell.angle_gamma   90.00
#
_symmetry.space_group_name_H-M   'P 1'
#
loop_
_entity.id
_entity.type
_entity.pdbx_description
1 polymer ?
#
loop_
_entity_poly.entity_id
_entity_poly.type
_entity_poly.pdbx_seq_one_letter_code
_entity_poly.pdbx_strand_id
1 'polypeptide(L)'
;MKLRRKHLGAPTQHLPAAALASLVWMAGVCDVESAGARAGTQGNIAAPHSLIGVIALGGTNERIREAGRLARRYPHLRVIVSGAEPGPSLQRLGPNINKSRIEIETASRSTHENAVNTTDLVKPRPGDRWLLITSAWHMRRALCAFRAAGFEVEPWPVTDRAMGQKRREYYVSREHLALAAYIVMGWCKE
;
A
#
# COMPACT_ATOMS: atom_id res chain seq x y z
N MET A 1 -30.03 33.24 44.84
CA MET A 1 -28.69 33.58 44.31
C MET A 1 -28.31 32.53 43.27
N LYS A 2 -28.53 32.84 41.97
CA LYS A 2 -28.32 31.90 40.83
C LYS A 2 -26.97 32.19 40.18
N LEU A 3 -26.03 31.24 40.31
CA LEU A 3 -24.72 31.29 39.62
C LEU A 3 -24.87 30.90 38.14
N ARG A 4 -24.60 31.87 37.26
CA ARG A 4 -24.47 31.65 35.80
C ARG A 4 -23.14 30.97 35.50
N ARG A 5 -23.15 29.75 34.96
CA ARG A 5 -21.97 29.14 34.34
C ARG A 5 -21.75 29.79 32.98
N LYS A 6 -20.59 30.43 32.79
CA LYS A 6 -20.08 30.88 31.50
C LYS A 6 -19.50 29.68 30.75
N HIS A 7 -20.07 29.33 29.60
CA HIS A 7 -19.44 28.46 28.62
C HIS A 7 -18.31 29.22 27.92
N LEU A 8 -17.08 28.84 28.17
CA LEU A 8 -15.92 29.22 27.37
C LEU A 8 -15.87 28.29 26.17
N GLY A 9 -16.29 28.79 25.02
CA GLY A 9 -16.09 28.13 23.71
C GLY A 9 -14.61 28.23 23.33
N ALA A 10 -13.98 27.10 23.09
CA ALA A 10 -12.64 27.04 22.49
C ALA A 10 -12.72 27.50 21.02
N PRO A 11 -11.78 28.33 20.55
CA PRO A 11 -11.78 28.72 19.14
C PRO A 11 -11.33 27.52 18.29
N THR A 12 -12.21 27.07 17.39
CA THR A 12 -11.85 26.19 16.27
C THR A 12 -10.97 26.99 15.31
N GLN A 13 -9.67 26.79 15.37
CA GLN A 13 -8.75 27.37 14.39
C GLN A 13 -8.90 26.60 13.07
N HIS A 14 -9.66 27.16 12.14
CA HIS A 14 -9.67 26.73 10.74
C HIS A 14 -8.33 27.13 10.13
N LEU A 15 -7.47 26.18 9.84
CA LEU A 15 -6.24 26.38 9.05
C LEU A 15 -6.65 26.83 7.64
N PRO A 16 -6.08 27.93 7.12
CA PRO A 16 -6.44 28.42 5.79
C PRO A 16 -5.97 27.45 4.70
N ALA A 17 -6.78 27.28 3.66
CA ALA A 17 -6.49 26.39 2.51
C ALA A 17 -5.10 26.62 1.85
N ALA A 18 -4.53 27.81 2.01
CA ALA A 18 -3.19 28.15 1.56
C ALA A 18 -2.06 27.38 2.29
N ALA A 19 -2.28 26.93 3.53
CA ALA A 19 -1.30 26.13 4.28
C ALA A 19 -1.15 24.70 3.74
N LEU A 20 -2.21 24.15 3.15
CA LEU A 20 -2.18 22.82 2.52
C LEU A 20 -1.43 22.81 1.19
N ALA A 21 -1.45 23.91 0.43
CA ALA A 21 -0.73 24.04 -0.84
C ALA A 21 0.80 24.08 -0.65
N SER A 22 1.29 24.69 0.43
CA SER A 22 2.72 24.77 0.72
C SER A 22 3.33 23.44 1.17
N LEU A 23 2.55 22.57 1.84
CA LEU A 23 2.99 21.22 2.24
C LEU A 23 3.13 20.27 1.03
N VAL A 24 2.34 20.46 -0.02
CA VAL A 24 2.43 19.67 -1.27
C VAL A 24 3.72 19.98 -2.04
N TRP A 25 4.26 21.20 -1.91
CA TRP A 25 5.49 21.63 -2.62
C TRP A 25 6.78 21.18 -1.91
N MET A 26 6.75 20.97 -0.59
CA MET A 26 7.91 20.46 0.19
C MET A 26 8.05 18.93 0.16
N ALA A 27 7.00 18.19 -0.19
CA ALA A 27 7.10 16.77 -0.46
C ALA A 27 7.74 16.58 -1.84
N GLY A 28 9.07 16.74 -1.92
CA GLY A 28 9.86 16.70 -3.14
C GLY A 28 9.34 15.70 -4.16
N VAL A 29 9.08 16.19 -5.37
CA VAL A 29 8.80 15.39 -6.55
C VAL A 29 10.08 14.59 -6.84
N CYS A 30 10.31 13.50 -6.12
CA CYS A 30 11.25 12.48 -6.56
C CYS A 30 10.57 11.73 -7.70
N ASP A 31 11.17 11.82 -8.87
CA ASP A 31 10.76 11.19 -10.11
C ASP A 31 10.38 9.72 -9.92
N VAL A 32 9.08 9.46 -9.80
CA VAL A 32 8.53 8.10 -9.80
C VAL A 32 8.71 7.46 -11.19
N GLU A 33 8.98 8.26 -12.22
CA GLU A 33 9.24 7.75 -13.58
C GLU A 33 10.54 6.97 -13.68
N SER A 34 11.58 7.31 -12.91
CA SER A 34 12.84 6.57 -12.93
C SER A 34 12.77 5.22 -12.19
N ALA A 35 11.85 5.05 -11.25
CA ALA A 35 11.61 3.76 -10.58
C ALA A 35 10.73 2.81 -11.41
N GLY A 36 9.83 3.35 -12.23
CA GLY A 36 8.93 2.57 -13.09
C GLY A 36 9.63 1.92 -14.28
N ALA A 37 10.69 2.53 -14.80
CA ALA A 37 11.42 2.02 -15.98
C ALA A 37 12.29 0.79 -15.68
N ARG A 38 12.59 0.50 -14.42
CA ARG A 38 13.35 -0.69 -14.01
C ARG A 38 12.49 -1.91 -13.65
N ALA A 39 11.18 -1.77 -13.64
CA ALA A 39 10.24 -2.86 -13.29
C ALA A 39 10.04 -3.91 -14.41
N GLY A 40 10.65 -3.74 -15.56
CA GLY A 40 10.61 -4.70 -16.68
C GLY A 40 11.82 -5.63 -16.77
N THR A 41 12.86 -5.35 -16.01
CA THR A 41 14.05 -6.20 -15.96
C THR A 41 13.93 -7.08 -14.72
N GLN A 42 14.07 -8.39 -14.88
CA GLN A 42 14.19 -9.37 -13.81
C GLN A 42 15.28 -8.89 -12.83
N GLY A 43 14.87 -8.05 -11.88
CA GLY A 43 15.72 -7.62 -10.78
C GLY A 43 16.08 -8.88 -10.00
N ASN A 44 17.33 -9.20 -9.94
CA ASN A 44 17.87 -10.25 -9.09
C ASN A 44 17.49 -9.86 -7.66
N ILE A 45 16.47 -10.55 -7.10
CA ILE A 45 16.07 -10.33 -5.70
C ILE A 45 17.29 -10.69 -4.87
N ALA A 46 17.95 -9.68 -4.29
CA ALA A 46 19.13 -9.88 -3.48
C ALA A 46 18.81 -10.88 -2.36
N ALA A 47 19.54 -11.96 -2.32
CA ALA A 47 19.50 -13.07 -1.37
C ALA A 47 18.08 -13.48 -0.92
N PRO A 48 17.50 -14.54 -1.53
CA PRO A 48 16.13 -14.99 -1.24
C PRO A 48 15.90 -15.44 0.21
N HIS A 49 16.93 -15.57 1.01
CA HIS A 49 16.86 -16.16 2.36
C HIS A 49 16.27 -15.24 3.44
N SER A 50 16.17 -13.94 3.19
CA SER A 50 15.56 -12.99 4.13
C SER A 50 14.13 -12.58 3.75
N LEU A 51 13.62 -12.98 2.58
CA LEU A 51 12.29 -12.61 2.11
C LEU A 51 11.27 -13.62 2.62
N ILE A 52 10.33 -13.16 3.44
CA ILE A 52 9.31 -13.99 4.10
C ILE A 52 8.10 -14.24 3.17
N GLY A 53 7.70 -13.23 2.42
CA GLY A 53 6.51 -13.36 1.59
C GLY A 53 6.23 -12.17 0.70
N VAL A 54 5.09 -12.24 0.04
CA VAL A 54 4.56 -11.20 -0.82
C VAL A 54 3.21 -10.73 -0.31
N ILE A 55 2.96 -9.43 -0.37
CA ILE A 55 1.68 -8.80 -0.03
C ILE A 55 1.16 -8.13 -1.30
N ALA A 56 0.04 -8.61 -1.83
CA ALA A 56 -0.64 -8.01 -2.97
C ALA A 56 -1.86 -7.22 -2.51
N LEU A 57 -1.93 -5.94 -2.84
CA LEU A 57 -3.10 -5.13 -2.56
C LEU A 57 -4.19 -5.40 -3.61
N GLY A 58 -5.42 -5.58 -3.15
CA GLY A 58 -6.59 -5.72 -3.99
C GLY A 58 -6.80 -4.55 -4.96
N GLY A 59 -7.83 -4.62 -5.77
CA GLY A 59 -8.24 -3.56 -6.70
C GLY A 59 -7.93 -3.85 -8.16
N THR A 60 -6.82 -4.51 -8.53
CA THR A 60 -6.58 -4.94 -9.91
C THR A 60 -6.13 -6.40 -10.01
N ASN A 61 -6.49 -7.02 -11.14
CA ASN A 61 -6.17 -8.43 -11.38
C ASN A 61 -4.66 -8.66 -11.57
N GLU A 62 -3.97 -7.68 -12.12
CA GLU A 62 -2.55 -7.71 -12.41
C GLU A 62 -1.72 -7.93 -11.15
N ARG A 63 -2.08 -7.27 -10.06
CA ARG A 63 -1.40 -7.39 -8.75
C ARG A 63 -1.49 -8.81 -8.22
N ILE A 64 -2.69 -9.40 -8.23
CA ILE A 64 -2.92 -10.76 -7.72
C ILE A 64 -2.26 -11.81 -8.62
N ARG A 65 -2.32 -11.65 -9.95
CA ARG A 65 -1.61 -12.53 -10.89
C ARG A 65 -0.10 -12.51 -10.69
N GLU A 66 0.45 -11.33 -10.42
CA GLU A 66 1.88 -11.18 -10.17
C GLU A 66 2.29 -11.86 -8.84
N ALA A 67 1.48 -11.73 -7.79
CA ALA A 67 1.68 -12.48 -6.55
C ALA A 67 1.70 -13.99 -6.81
N GLY A 68 0.76 -14.49 -7.62
CA GLY A 68 0.71 -15.89 -8.03
C GLY A 68 1.94 -16.34 -8.83
N ARG A 69 2.46 -15.48 -9.71
CA ARG A 69 3.71 -15.74 -10.47
C ARG A 69 4.90 -15.89 -9.52
N LEU A 70 5.06 -14.95 -8.58
CA LEU A 70 6.13 -14.98 -7.59
C LEU A 70 6.01 -16.19 -6.65
N ALA A 71 4.80 -16.52 -6.20
CA ALA A 71 4.55 -17.67 -5.33
C ALA A 71 4.93 -19.02 -5.98
N ARG A 72 4.74 -19.14 -7.30
CA ARG A 72 5.21 -20.33 -8.07
C ARG A 72 6.72 -20.34 -8.24
N ARG A 73 7.32 -19.18 -8.48
CA ARG A 73 8.77 -19.05 -8.65
C ARG A 73 9.53 -19.28 -7.36
N TYR A 74 8.95 -18.88 -6.22
CA TYR A 74 9.55 -18.95 -4.89
C TYR A 74 8.61 -19.69 -3.92
N PRO A 75 8.67 -21.05 -3.88
CA PRO A 75 7.73 -21.87 -3.14
C PRO A 75 7.77 -21.71 -1.61
N HIS A 76 8.77 -21.04 -1.05
CA HIS A 76 8.90 -20.76 0.39
C HIS A 76 8.15 -19.49 0.82
N LEU A 77 7.77 -18.60 -0.11
CA LEU A 77 7.14 -17.34 0.24
C LEU A 77 5.69 -17.53 0.69
N ARG A 78 5.29 -16.84 1.76
CA ARG A 78 3.88 -16.62 2.12
C ARG A 78 3.25 -15.68 1.10
N VAL A 79 1.95 -15.82 0.88
CA VAL A 79 1.17 -15.01 -0.08
C VAL A 79 0.01 -14.38 0.65
N ILE A 80 0.06 -13.08 0.81
CA ILE A 80 -1.03 -12.31 1.43
C ILE A 80 -1.72 -11.51 0.32
N VAL A 81 -3.04 -11.59 0.26
CA VAL A 81 -3.86 -10.71 -0.59
C VAL A 81 -4.72 -9.88 0.33
N SER A 82 -4.50 -8.57 0.37
CA SER A 82 -5.17 -7.67 1.30
C SER A 82 -6.21 -6.79 0.60
N GLY A 83 -7.39 -6.63 1.20
CA GLY A 83 -8.51 -5.86 0.66
C GLY A 83 -9.15 -6.50 -0.57
N ALA A 84 -9.34 -7.82 -0.58
CA ALA A 84 -9.87 -8.54 -1.73
C ALA A 84 -10.73 -9.74 -1.33
N GLU A 85 -11.64 -10.14 -2.20
CA GLU A 85 -12.49 -11.30 -1.98
C GLU A 85 -11.76 -12.64 -2.23
N PRO A 86 -12.00 -13.68 -1.39
CA PRO A 86 -11.27 -14.95 -1.47
C PRO A 86 -11.44 -15.69 -2.79
N GLY A 87 -12.68 -15.92 -3.23
CA GLY A 87 -12.97 -16.72 -4.42
C GLY A 87 -12.25 -16.18 -5.68
N PRO A 88 -12.51 -14.92 -6.08
CA PRO A 88 -11.84 -14.30 -7.22
C PRO A 88 -10.32 -14.22 -7.04
N SER A 89 -9.83 -14.01 -5.82
CA SER A 89 -8.39 -13.90 -5.56
C SER A 89 -7.67 -15.23 -5.75
N LEU A 90 -8.20 -16.31 -5.23
CA LEU A 90 -7.64 -17.66 -5.42
C LEU A 90 -7.60 -18.03 -6.92
N GLN A 91 -8.65 -17.73 -7.67
CA GLN A 91 -8.69 -17.96 -9.11
C GLN A 91 -7.59 -17.17 -9.85
N ARG A 92 -7.37 -15.92 -9.48
CA ARG A 92 -6.37 -15.03 -10.11
C ARG A 92 -4.93 -15.38 -9.74
N LEU A 93 -4.70 -15.86 -8.52
CA LEU A 93 -3.39 -16.40 -8.12
C LEU A 93 -2.97 -17.55 -9.04
N GLY A 94 -3.94 -18.33 -9.53
CA GLY A 94 -3.73 -19.44 -10.45
C GLY A 94 -3.40 -20.76 -9.75
N PRO A 95 -3.19 -21.83 -10.54
CA PRO A 95 -2.95 -23.17 -10.02
C PRO A 95 -1.53 -23.33 -9.43
N ASN A 96 -1.29 -24.50 -8.83
CA ASN A 96 0.03 -24.96 -8.38
C ASN A 96 0.68 -24.10 -7.28
N ILE A 97 -0.14 -23.48 -6.43
CA ILE A 97 0.32 -22.82 -5.21
C ILE A 97 -0.25 -23.56 -4.02
N ASN A 98 0.60 -23.89 -3.05
CA ASN A 98 0.14 -24.53 -1.81
C ASN A 98 -0.78 -23.55 -1.07
N LYS A 99 -2.05 -23.94 -0.91
CA LYS A 99 -3.09 -23.10 -0.28
C LYS A 99 -2.78 -22.76 1.18
N SER A 100 -2.02 -23.60 1.90
CA SER A 100 -1.62 -23.34 3.29
C SER A 100 -0.73 -22.09 3.44
N ARG A 101 -0.17 -21.58 2.34
CA ARG A 101 0.68 -20.37 2.30
C ARG A 101 -0.09 -19.12 1.88
N ILE A 102 -1.36 -19.24 1.54
CA ILE A 102 -2.19 -18.16 1.02
C ILE A 102 -3.11 -17.68 2.12
N GLU A 103 -3.04 -16.41 2.41
CA GLU A 103 -3.93 -15.74 3.35
C GLU A 103 -4.60 -14.55 2.64
N ILE A 104 -5.91 -14.40 2.83
CA ILE A 104 -6.69 -13.33 2.16
C ILE A 104 -7.39 -12.52 3.24
N GLU A 105 -7.03 -11.26 3.31
CA GLU A 105 -7.64 -10.28 4.18
C GLU A 105 -8.78 -9.57 3.41
N THR A 106 -9.96 -9.53 3.97
CA THR A 106 -11.20 -9.11 3.28
C THR A 106 -11.87 -7.89 3.88
N ALA A 107 -11.45 -7.46 5.07
CA ALA A 107 -12.13 -6.39 5.82
C ALA A 107 -11.73 -4.99 5.35
N SER A 108 -10.53 -4.85 4.80
CA SER A 108 -9.94 -3.55 4.45
C SER A 108 -10.66 -2.86 3.30
N ARG A 109 -10.95 -1.57 3.49
CA ARG A 109 -11.56 -0.67 2.50
C ARG A 109 -10.67 0.54 2.15
N SER A 110 -9.53 0.68 2.83
CA SER A 110 -8.53 1.72 2.61
C SER A 110 -7.13 1.15 2.69
N THR A 111 -6.12 1.90 2.17
CA THR A 111 -4.72 1.45 2.24
C THR A 111 -4.18 1.42 3.67
N HIS A 112 -4.67 2.30 4.52
CA HIS A 112 -4.35 2.27 5.95
C HIS A 112 -4.88 0.97 6.58
N GLU A 113 -6.15 0.63 6.35
CA GLU A 113 -6.73 -0.62 6.84
C GLU A 113 -6.02 -1.84 6.26
N ASN A 114 -5.64 -1.83 4.98
CA ASN A 114 -4.81 -2.90 4.40
C ASN A 114 -3.54 -3.12 5.23
N ALA A 115 -2.84 -2.06 5.60
CA ALA A 115 -1.62 -2.17 6.39
C ALA A 115 -1.89 -2.70 7.81
N VAL A 116 -2.87 -2.13 8.50
CA VAL A 116 -3.23 -2.51 9.88
C VAL A 116 -3.75 -3.94 9.94
N ASN A 117 -4.75 -4.30 9.13
CA ASN A 117 -5.35 -5.63 9.14
C ASN A 117 -4.35 -6.71 8.68
N THR A 118 -3.45 -6.37 7.75
CA THR A 118 -2.36 -7.30 7.37
C THR A 118 -1.37 -7.47 8.53
N THR A 119 -1.07 -6.42 9.31
CA THR A 119 -0.23 -6.53 10.51
C THR A 119 -0.84 -7.50 11.52
N ASP A 120 -2.13 -7.38 11.79
CA ASP A 120 -2.85 -8.27 12.72
C ASP A 120 -2.84 -9.72 12.24
N LEU A 121 -2.95 -9.92 10.93
CA LEU A 121 -2.96 -11.24 10.31
C LEU A 121 -1.59 -11.92 10.35
N VAL A 122 -0.51 -11.23 9.97
CA VAL A 122 0.81 -11.85 9.79
C VAL A 122 1.76 -11.64 10.96
N LYS A 123 1.54 -10.60 11.80
CA LYS A 123 2.37 -10.23 12.94
C LYS A 123 3.86 -10.15 12.56
N PRO A 124 4.25 -9.20 11.70
CA PRO A 124 5.60 -9.08 11.18
C PRO A 124 6.61 -8.91 12.32
N ARG A 125 7.76 -9.56 12.22
CA ARG A 125 8.87 -9.46 13.17
C ARG A 125 9.95 -8.56 12.59
N PRO A 126 10.78 -7.92 13.42
CA PRO A 126 11.97 -7.22 12.94
C PRO A 126 12.84 -8.15 12.06
N GLY A 127 13.24 -7.69 10.88
CA GLY A 127 13.98 -8.47 9.90
C GLY A 127 13.12 -9.30 8.92
N ASP A 128 11.80 -9.40 9.14
CA ASP A 128 10.87 -10.02 8.18
C ASP A 128 10.69 -9.09 6.98
N ARG A 129 11.30 -9.42 5.85
CA ARG A 129 11.19 -8.64 4.60
C ARG A 129 10.04 -9.16 3.74
N TRP A 130 9.28 -8.24 3.16
CA TRP A 130 8.11 -8.52 2.34
C TRP A 130 8.16 -7.76 1.02
N LEU A 131 7.72 -8.36 -0.08
CA LEU A 131 7.46 -7.63 -1.32
C LEU A 131 6.05 -7.06 -1.29
N LEU A 132 5.91 -5.76 -1.48
CA LEU A 132 4.62 -5.09 -1.58
C LEU A 132 4.26 -4.90 -3.05
N ILE A 133 3.24 -5.64 -3.49
CA ILE A 133 2.78 -5.66 -4.88
C ILE A 133 1.58 -4.75 -5.02
N THR A 134 1.74 -3.67 -5.76
CA THR A 134 0.64 -2.75 -6.10
C THR A 134 0.95 -2.01 -7.40
N SER A 135 0.00 -1.22 -7.90
CA SER A 135 0.21 -0.41 -9.10
C SER A 135 1.26 0.67 -8.85
N ALA A 136 2.07 0.99 -9.88
CA ALA A 136 3.13 1.98 -9.77
C ALA A 136 2.64 3.33 -9.21
N TRP A 137 1.47 3.81 -9.69
CA TRP A 137 0.87 5.07 -9.24
C TRP A 137 0.42 5.05 -7.77
N HIS A 138 0.19 3.85 -7.19
CA HIS A 138 -0.26 3.67 -5.81
C HIS A 138 0.89 3.34 -4.84
N MET A 139 2.06 3.02 -5.35
CA MET A 139 3.17 2.44 -4.59
C MET A 139 3.63 3.32 -3.42
N ARG A 140 3.78 4.63 -3.66
CA ARG A 140 4.29 5.54 -2.63
C ARG A 140 3.42 5.54 -1.38
N ARG A 141 2.10 5.68 -1.52
CA ARG A 141 1.17 5.66 -0.39
C ARG A 141 1.10 4.29 0.28
N ALA A 142 1.17 3.22 -0.50
CA ALA A 142 1.17 1.87 0.04
C ALA A 142 2.43 1.59 0.89
N LEU A 143 3.63 1.90 0.38
CA LEU A 143 4.88 1.75 1.15
C LEU A 143 4.83 2.53 2.46
N CYS A 144 4.38 3.78 2.37
CA CYS A 144 4.28 4.68 3.50
C CYS A 144 3.39 4.09 4.61
N ALA A 145 2.18 3.60 4.27
CA ALA A 145 1.25 3.00 5.21
C ALA A 145 1.79 1.69 5.82
N PHE A 146 2.37 0.81 5.01
CA PHE A 146 2.90 -0.47 5.49
C PHE A 146 4.13 -0.29 6.40
N ARG A 147 5.01 0.65 6.09
CA ARG A 147 6.14 0.99 6.97
C ARG A 147 5.67 1.58 8.29
N ALA A 148 4.64 2.44 8.27
CA ALA A 148 4.03 2.97 9.50
C ALA A 148 3.40 1.86 10.36
N ALA A 149 2.86 0.81 9.73
CA ALA A 149 2.32 -0.37 10.40
C ALA A 149 3.41 -1.39 10.85
N GLY A 150 4.69 -1.08 10.67
CA GLY A 150 5.80 -1.90 11.18
C GLY A 150 6.36 -2.93 10.19
N PHE A 151 5.97 -2.91 8.92
CA PHE A 151 6.54 -3.80 7.92
C PHE A 151 7.86 -3.28 7.34
N GLU A 152 8.80 -4.17 7.12
CA GLU A 152 9.93 -3.98 6.23
C GLU A 152 9.53 -4.40 4.81
N VAL A 153 9.05 -3.44 4.00
CA VAL A 153 8.53 -3.70 2.66
C VAL A 153 9.44 -3.18 1.56
N GLU A 154 9.61 -4.00 0.53
CA GLU A 154 10.24 -3.65 -0.73
C GLU A 154 9.19 -3.45 -1.83
N PRO A 155 9.33 -2.41 -2.66
CA PRO A 155 8.37 -2.15 -3.71
C PRO A 155 8.43 -3.18 -4.84
N TRP A 156 7.27 -3.68 -5.24
CA TRP A 156 7.10 -4.49 -6.45
C TRP A 156 5.97 -3.91 -7.30
N PRO A 157 6.24 -2.84 -8.07
CA PRO A 157 5.23 -2.17 -8.85
C PRO A 157 4.77 -3.01 -10.05
N VAL A 158 3.46 -3.01 -10.30
CA VAL A 158 2.86 -3.59 -11.51
C VAL A 158 2.25 -2.49 -12.38
N THR A 159 2.26 -2.73 -13.69
CA THR A 159 1.61 -1.85 -14.65
C THR A 159 0.20 -2.32 -14.91
N ASP A 160 -0.79 -1.45 -14.69
CA ASP A 160 -2.19 -1.71 -15.01
C ASP A 160 -2.41 -1.52 -16.51
N ARG A 161 -2.18 -2.55 -17.31
CA ARG A 161 -2.21 -2.50 -18.78
C ARG A 161 -3.58 -2.10 -19.35
N ALA A 162 -4.65 -2.42 -18.63
CA ALA A 162 -6.02 -2.07 -19.04
C ALA A 162 -6.41 -0.63 -18.73
N MET A 163 -5.54 0.15 -18.06
CA MET A 163 -5.85 1.52 -17.63
C MET A 163 -5.44 2.51 -18.73
N GLY A 164 -6.42 3.18 -19.33
CA GLY A 164 -6.19 4.28 -20.28
C GLY A 164 -5.52 5.49 -19.59
N GLN A 165 -4.81 6.31 -20.38
CA GLN A 165 -3.99 7.43 -19.93
C GLN A 165 -4.77 8.42 -19.03
N LYS A 166 -5.96 8.87 -19.45
CA LYS A 166 -6.79 9.81 -18.67
C LYS A 166 -7.14 9.27 -17.27
N ARG A 167 -7.43 7.98 -17.19
CA ARG A 167 -7.74 7.33 -15.94
C ARG A 167 -6.51 7.24 -15.04
N ARG A 168 -5.35 6.99 -15.62
CA ARG A 168 -4.07 6.97 -14.91
C ARG A 168 -3.74 8.34 -14.30
N GLU A 169 -3.85 9.41 -15.09
CA GLU A 169 -3.63 10.78 -14.63
C GLU A 169 -4.56 11.16 -13.46
N TYR A 170 -5.84 10.79 -13.55
CA TYR A 170 -6.80 10.98 -12.47
C TYR A 170 -6.38 10.26 -11.18
N TYR A 171 -5.94 9.01 -11.26
CA TYR A 171 -5.48 8.29 -10.07
C TYR A 171 -4.19 8.87 -9.49
N VAL A 172 -3.23 9.25 -10.32
CA VAL A 172 -1.98 9.89 -9.88
C VAL A 172 -2.28 11.17 -9.09
N SER A 173 -3.17 12.03 -9.60
CA SER A 173 -3.56 13.26 -8.89
C SER A 173 -4.23 12.97 -7.55
N ARG A 174 -5.11 11.97 -7.48
CA ARG A 174 -5.75 11.55 -6.23
C ARG A 174 -4.75 10.97 -5.22
N GLU A 175 -3.74 10.26 -5.68
CA GLU A 175 -2.72 9.68 -4.80
C GLU A 175 -1.90 10.75 -4.09
N HIS A 176 -1.58 11.85 -4.75
CA HIS A 176 -0.88 12.96 -4.09
C HIS A 176 -1.69 13.55 -2.94
N LEU A 177 -2.99 13.77 -3.14
CA LEU A 177 -3.89 14.27 -2.09
C LEU A 177 -4.06 13.25 -0.96
N ALA A 178 -4.23 11.98 -1.31
CA ALA A 178 -4.36 10.91 -0.33
C ALA A 178 -3.08 10.72 0.49
N LEU A 179 -1.91 10.82 -0.13
CA LEU A 179 -0.63 10.75 0.56
C LEU A 179 -0.45 11.90 1.55
N ALA A 180 -0.78 13.12 1.15
CA ALA A 180 -0.75 14.29 2.03
C ALA A 180 -1.66 14.09 3.27
N ALA A 181 -2.87 13.56 3.07
CA ALA A 181 -3.77 13.23 4.17
C ALA A 181 -3.17 12.17 5.10
N TYR A 182 -2.53 11.13 4.57
CA TYR A 182 -1.88 10.07 5.35
C TYR A 182 -0.73 10.61 6.22
N ILE A 183 0.07 11.55 5.69
CA ILE A 183 1.13 12.23 6.44
C ILE A 183 0.53 13.01 7.61
N VAL A 184 -0.51 13.80 7.35
CA VAL A 184 -1.18 14.61 8.39
C VAL A 184 -1.80 13.75 9.48
N MET A 185 -2.36 12.59 9.11
CA MET A 185 -2.97 11.64 10.05
C MET A 185 -1.94 10.77 10.79
N GLY A 186 -0.64 10.87 10.49
CA GLY A 186 0.39 10.01 11.05
C GLY A 186 0.34 8.55 10.56
N TRP A 187 -0.36 8.28 9.47
CA TRP A 187 -0.48 6.95 8.85
C TRP A 187 0.63 6.66 7.85
N CYS A 188 1.65 7.49 7.83
CA CYS A 188 2.74 7.47 6.87
C CYS A 188 4.08 7.55 7.60
N LYS A 189 4.98 6.59 7.27
CA LYS A 189 6.39 6.63 7.67
C LYS A 189 7.23 6.48 6.40
N GLU A 190 8.03 7.48 6.10
CA GLU A 190 8.98 7.48 4.97
C GLU A 190 10.27 6.71 5.28
#